data_46cd540fb1fe5a50497a0b6f8b381f04
#
_entry.id   46cd540fb1fe5a50497a0b6f8b381f04
#
_cell.length_a   1.000
_cell.length_b   1.000
_cell.length_c   1.000
_cell.angle_alpha   90.00
_cell.angle_beta   90.00
_cell.angle_gamma   90.00
#
_symmetry.space_group_name_H-M   'P 1'
#
loop_
_entity.id
_entity.type
_entity.pdbx_description
1 polymer ?
#
loop_
_entity_poly.entity_id
_entity_poly.type
_entity_poly.pdbx_seq_one_letter_code
_entity_poly.pdbx_strand_id
1 'polypeptide(L)'
;MPAATAPTRSPWLRQLPPTVAAEVRRRRGELLSNTRGRVLDLDAPEFAGLLDRTSPSAALDDELYDTIISTCRLIAAPDLLATLSALSDRLAVDGDLYVVEPVGHPGGVGLLTASLGSWLPGMAGLHLGRDVPATVRATGLTVVDLERFTVPTAMWPLRRFVQLRATRLSSVPARGDGPTTGVVT
;
A
#
# COMPACT_ATOMS: atom_id res chain seq x y z
N MET A 1 -5.81 -14.05 23.10
CA MET A 1 -5.09 -15.15 22.42
C MET A 1 -4.35 -14.53 21.25
N PRO A 2 -3.02 -14.69 21.08
CA PRO A 2 -2.33 -14.17 19.92
C PRO A 2 -2.81 -14.93 18.68
N ALA A 3 -3.29 -14.20 17.68
CA ALA A 3 -3.67 -14.76 16.38
C ALA A 3 -2.42 -15.41 15.77
N ALA A 4 -2.52 -16.70 15.45
CA ALA A 4 -1.47 -17.44 14.77
C ALA A 4 -1.17 -16.76 13.43
N THR A 5 0.04 -16.25 13.27
CA THR A 5 0.53 -15.65 12.04
C THR A 5 0.50 -16.68 10.93
N ALA A 6 -0.52 -16.65 10.08
CA ALA A 6 -0.58 -17.51 8.91
C ALA A 6 0.63 -17.18 8.00
N PRO A 7 1.33 -18.18 7.47
CA PRO A 7 2.51 -17.95 6.64
C PRO A 7 2.12 -17.19 5.38
N THR A 8 2.73 -16.03 5.18
CA THR A 8 2.61 -15.18 3.99
C THR A 8 2.82 -15.99 2.72
N ARG A 9 1.78 -16.22 1.94
CA ARG A 9 1.82 -17.05 0.73
C ARG A 9 1.59 -16.26 -0.56
N SER A 10 2.06 -15.02 -0.66
CA SER A 10 2.11 -14.35 -1.97
C SER A 10 3.05 -15.09 -2.89
N PRO A 11 2.62 -15.56 -4.08
CA PRO A 11 3.43 -16.40 -4.96
C PRO A 11 4.77 -15.77 -5.34
N TRP A 12 4.81 -14.46 -5.54
CA TRP A 12 6.01 -13.74 -5.96
C TRP A 12 6.94 -13.38 -4.78
N LEU A 13 6.44 -13.28 -3.52
CA LEU A 13 7.30 -13.16 -2.34
C LEU A 13 8.25 -14.36 -2.20
N ARG A 14 7.88 -15.52 -2.76
CA ARG A 14 8.76 -16.69 -2.81
C ARG A 14 9.90 -16.56 -3.83
N GLN A 15 9.75 -15.64 -4.77
CA GLN A 15 10.75 -15.40 -5.83
C GLN A 15 11.68 -14.26 -5.46
N LEU A 16 11.44 -13.55 -4.35
CA LEU A 16 12.36 -12.53 -3.86
C LEU A 16 13.68 -13.14 -3.40
N PRO A 17 14.81 -12.44 -3.62
CA PRO A 17 16.08 -12.82 -3.00
C PRO A 17 15.91 -13.00 -1.48
N PRO A 18 16.58 -13.97 -0.86
CA PRO A 18 16.40 -14.28 0.56
C PRO A 18 16.56 -13.06 1.49
N THR A 19 17.51 -12.19 1.20
CA THR A 19 17.75 -10.95 1.96
C THR A 19 16.58 -9.99 1.87
N VAL A 20 16.01 -9.80 0.67
CA VAL A 20 14.83 -8.96 0.45
C VAL A 20 13.61 -9.56 1.15
N ALA A 21 13.39 -10.87 0.97
CA ALA A 21 12.28 -11.58 1.61
C ALA A 21 12.36 -11.53 3.15
N ALA A 22 13.57 -11.59 3.73
CA ALA A 22 13.77 -11.47 5.17
C ALA A 22 13.42 -10.07 5.68
N GLU A 23 13.92 -9.03 5.03
CA GLU A 23 13.65 -7.64 5.41
C GLU A 23 12.16 -7.29 5.27
N VAL A 24 11.52 -7.67 4.16
CA VAL A 24 10.10 -7.46 3.94
C VAL A 24 9.27 -8.17 5.03
N ARG A 25 9.60 -9.41 5.38
CA ARG A 25 8.93 -10.15 6.46
C ARG A 25 9.11 -9.50 7.82
N ARG A 26 10.32 -9.01 8.13
CA ARG A 26 10.60 -8.30 9.38
C ARG A 26 9.70 -7.07 9.50
N ARG A 27 9.72 -6.19 8.48
CA ARG A 27 8.91 -4.98 8.45
C ARG A 27 7.41 -5.27 8.50
N ARG A 28 6.95 -6.29 7.75
CA ARG A 28 5.55 -6.73 7.85
C ARG A 28 5.18 -7.18 9.26
N GLY A 29 6.07 -7.90 9.96
CA GLY A 29 5.85 -8.28 11.36
C GLY A 29 5.70 -7.06 12.27
N GLU A 30 6.51 -6.03 12.08
CA GLU A 30 6.40 -4.75 12.80
C GLU A 30 5.09 -4.02 12.49
N LEU A 31 4.67 -3.99 11.23
CA LEU A 31 3.37 -3.39 10.86
C LEU A 31 2.22 -4.14 11.51
N LEU A 32 2.22 -5.47 11.46
CA LEU A 32 1.18 -6.30 12.06
C LEU A 32 1.10 -6.11 13.59
N SER A 33 2.21 -5.83 14.26
CA SER A 33 2.20 -5.54 15.70
C SER A 33 1.56 -4.20 16.06
N ASN A 34 1.44 -3.30 15.08
CA ASN A 34 0.85 -1.97 15.24
C ASN A 34 -0.59 -1.89 14.72
N THR A 35 -1.16 -3.00 14.25
CA THR A 35 -2.55 -3.02 13.78
C THR A 35 -3.55 -2.88 14.91
N ARG A 36 -4.68 -2.29 14.58
CA ARG A 36 -5.81 -2.14 15.50
C ARG A 36 -7.12 -2.45 14.77
N GLY A 37 -8.11 -2.84 15.54
CA GLY A 37 -9.46 -3.07 15.05
C GLY A 37 -9.53 -4.19 14.00
N ARG A 38 -10.40 -3.99 13.03
CA ARG A 38 -10.58 -4.90 11.90
C ARG A 38 -9.49 -4.70 10.86
N VAL A 39 -8.77 -5.76 10.54
CA VAL A 39 -7.60 -5.71 9.66
C VAL A 39 -7.89 -6.39 8.32
N LEU A 40 -7.65 -5.68 7.21
CA LEU A 40 -7.55 -6.25 5.87
C LEU A 40 -6.07 -6.44 5.52
N ASP A 41 -5.65 -7.69 5.43
CA ASP A 41 -4.29 -8.05 5.03
C ASP A 41 -4.29 -8.53 3.57
N LEU A 42 -3.85 -7.68 2.65
CA LEU A 42 -3.81 -8.02 1.21
C LEU A 42 -2.84 -9.16 0.87
N ASP A 43 -1.97 -9.54 1.81
CA ASP A 43 -1.07 -10.68 1.64
C ASP A 43 -1.71 -12.00 2.08
N ALA A 44 -2.88 -11.96 2.69
CA ALA A 44 -3.62 -13.15 3.06
C ALA A 44 -4.08 -13.92 1.80
N PRO A 45 -4.10 -15.26 1.85
CA PRO A 45 -4.39 -16.09 0.67
C PRO A 45 -5.75 -15.81 0.03
N GLU A 46 -6.74 -15.44 0.81
CA GLU A 46 -8.09 -15.11 0.38
C GLU A 46 -8.14 -13.87 -0.53
N PHE A 47 -7.16 -12.97 -0.40
CA PHE A 47 -7.05 -11.76 -1.21
C PHE A 47 -6.03 -11.88 -2.35
N ALA A 48 -5.46 -13.08 -2.59
CA ALA A 48 -4.43 -13.28 -3.61
C ALA A 48 -4.86 -12.87 -5.02
N GLY A 49 -6.14 -13.02 -5.37
CA GLY A 49 -6.69 -12.63 -6.67
C GLY A 49 -7.31 -11.23 -6.71
N LEU A 50 -7.31 -10.49 -5.61
CA LEU A 50 -7.96 -9.17 -5.53
C LEU A 50 -7.30 -8.17 -6.49
N LEU A 51 -5.98 -8.16 -6.51
CA LEU A 51 -5.19 -7.19 -7.27
C LEU A 51 -5.04 -7.58 -8.75
N ASP A 52 -5.38 -8.81 -9.13
CA ASP A 52 -5.36 -9.27 -10.52
C ASP A 52 -6.60 -8.82 -11.29
N ARG A 53 -7.57 -8.21 -10.62
CA ARG A 53 -8.85 -7.80 -11.19
C ARG A 53 -8.81 -6.34 -11.65
N THR A 54 -9.48 -6.06 -12.77
CA THR A 54 -9.68 -4.70 -13.28
C THR A 54 -10.63 -3.86 -12.43
N SER A 55 -11.41 -4.50 -11.53
CA SER A 55 -12.34 -3.86 -10.62
C SER A 55 -12.17 -4.40 -9.20
N PRO A 56 -11.19 -3.90 -8.44
CA PRO A 56 -10.93 -4.36 -7.06
C PRO A 56 -12.12 -4.19 -6.12
N SER A 57 -12.92 -3.15 -6.31
CA SER A 57 -14.10 -2.85 -5.48
C SER A 57 -15.14 -3.96 -5.46
N ALA A 58 -15.29 -4.70 -6.56
CA ALA A 58 -16.25 -5.81 -6.64
C ALA A 58 -15.82 -7.06 -5.86
N ALA A 59 -14.57 -7.10 -5.43
CA ALA A 59 -14.00 -8.25 -4.71
C ALA A 59 -13.83 -7.99 -3.21
N LEU A 60 -13.97 -6.72 -2.78
CA LEU A 60 -14.00 -6.33 -1.37
C LEU A 60 -15.46 -6.38 -0.90
N ASP A 61 -15.68 -6.93 0.30
CA ASP A 61 -16.97 -6.81 0.98
C ASP A 61 -17.29 -5.34 1.28
N ASP A 62 -18.55 -5.06 1.69
CA ASP A 62 -18.98 -3.69 2.01
C ASP A 62 -18.54 -3.22 3.40
N GLU A 63 -17.72 -4.00 4.09
CA GLU A 63 -17.28 -3.69 5.43
C GLU A 63 -16.10 -2.72 5.44
N LEU A 64 -16.04 -1.91 6.49
CA LEU A 64 -14.94 -0.99 6.72
C LEU A 64 -13.85 -1.65 7.58
N TYR A 65 -12.60 -1.27 7.34
CA TYR A 65 -11.44 -1.77 8.04
C TYR A 65 -10.73 -0.64 8.78
N ASP A 66 -10.35 -0.88 10.02
CA ASP A 66 -9.55 0.06 10.81
C ASP A 66 -8.10 0.09 10.36
N THR A 67 -7.63 -1.03 9.80
CA THR A 67 -6.27 -1.17 9.29
C THR A 67 -6.27 -1.97 7.99
N ILE A 68 -5.58 -1.45 6.97
CA ILE A 68 -5.29 -2.16 5.72
C ILE A 68 -3.77 -2.30 5.58
N ILE A 69 -3.29 -3.50 5.25
CA ILE A 69 -1.86 -3.77 5.05
C ILE A 69 -1.62 -4.28 3.64
N SER A 70 -0.62 -3.71 2.98
CA SER A 70 -0.11 -4.17 1.69
C SER A 70 1.40 -4.29 1.75
N THR A 71 1.91 -5.49 1.46
CA THR A 71 3.36 -5.73 1.42
C THR A 71 3.74 -6.23 0.04
N CYS A 72 4.31 -5.32 -0.75
CA CYS A 72 4.75 -5.60 -2.11
C CYS A 72 3.62 -6.13 -3.04
N ARG A 73 2.39 -5.77 -2.85
CA ARG A 73 1.25 -6.22 -3.65
C ARG A 73 0.82 -5.17 -4.67
N LEU A 74 0.93 -3.91 -4.33
CA LEU A 74 0.44 -2.80 -5.16
C LEU A 74 1.24 -2.66 -6.47
N ILE A 75 2.51 -3.08 -6.47
CA ILE A 75 3.32 -3.08 -7.71
C ILE A 75 2.80 -4.03 -8.78
N ALA A 76 2.04 -5.07 -8.40
CA ALA A 76 1.43 -6.02 -9.31
C ALA A 76 0.03 -5.59 -9.76
N ALA A 77 -0.58 -4.58 -9.14
CA ALA A 77 -1.91 -4.12 -9.51
C ALA A 77 -1.92 -3.55 -10.95
N PRO A 78 -2.83 -3.98 -11.83
CA PRO A 78 -2.93 -3.44 -13.19
C PRO A 78 -3.17 -1.93 -13.19
N ASP A 79 -4.10 -1.46 -12.36
CA ASP A 79 -4.39 -0.05 -12.13
C ASP A 79 -4.20 0.28 -10.63
N LEU A 80 -3.09 0.95 -10.33
CA LEU A 80 -2.74 1.31 -8.95
C LEU A 80 -3.73 2.32 -8.37
N LEU A 81 -4.17 3.32 -9.17
CA LEU A 81 -5.06 4.36 -8.68
C LEU A 81 -6.44 3.78 -8.36
N ALA A 82 -7.01 2.98 -9.26
CA ALA A 82 -8.29 2.31 -9.03
C ALA A 82 -8.22 1.37 -7.81
N THR A 83 -7.11 0.63 -7.65
CA THR A 83 -6.90 -0.25 -6.50
C THR A 83 -6.83 0.54 -5.20
N LEU A 84 -6.02 1.59 -5.14
CA LEU A 84 -5.89 2.42 -3.94
C LEU A 84 -7.18 3.19 -3.62
N SER A 85 -7.94 3.63 -4.63
CA SER A 85 -9.25 4.25 -4.42
C SER A 85 -10.22 3.26 -3.77
N ALA A 86 -10.29 2.03 -4.28
CA ALA A 86 -11.14 0.99 -3.70
C ALA A 86 -10.74 0.65 -2.24
N LEU A 87 -9.44 0.61 -1.94
CA LEU A 87 -8.95 0.42 -0.57
C LEU A 87 -9.26 1.62 0.33
N SER A 88 -9.11 2.84 -0.19
CA SER A 88 -9.46 4.06 0.54
C SER A 88 -10.95 4.10 0.91
N ASP A 89 -11.83 3.65 0.00
CA ASP A 89 -13.27 3.60 0.26
C ASP A 89 -13.64 2.60 1.36
N ARG A 90 -12.82 1.56 1.55
CA ARG A 90 -12.99 0.54 2.60
C ARG A 90 -12.23 0.86 3.89
N LEU A 91 -11.46 1.92 3.92
CA LEU A 91 -10.78 2.36 5.14
C LEU A 91 -11.76 3.16 6.02
N ALA A 92 -11.88 2.77 7.28
CA ALA A 92 -12.68 3.50 8.25
C ALA A 92 -12.14 4.92 8.44
N VAL A 93 -12.99 5.80 8.97
CA VAL A 93 -12.53 7.12 9.42
C VAL A 93 -11.48 6.94 10.51
N ASP A 94 -10.37 7.67 10.43
CA ASP A 94 -9.18 7.52 11.26
C ASP A 94 -8.51 6.13 11.16
N GLY A 95 -8.88 5.35 10.16
CA GLY A 95 -8.21 4.10 9.82
C GLY A 95 -6.86 4.32 9.15
N ASP A 96 -6.01 3.29 9.21
CA ASP A 96 -4.63 3.33 8.73
C ASP A 96 -4.39 2.38 7.56
N LEU A 97 -3.78 2.90 6.50
CA LEU A 97 -3.23 2.10 5.40
C LEU A 97 -1.71 2.01 5.58
N TYR A 98 -1.19 0.79 5.77
CA TYR A 98 0.24 0.50 5.81
C TYR A 98 0.68 -0.15 4.51
N VAL A 99 1.76 0.38 3.94
CA VAL A 99 2.31 -0.11 2.66
C VAL A 99 3.81 -0.29 2.77
N VAL A 100 4.31 -1.43 2.29
CA VAL A 100 5.74 -1.68 2.04
C VAL A 100 5.88 -2.11 0.59
N GLU A 101 6.48 -1.27 -0.26
CA GLU A 101 6.59 -1.53 -1.69
C GLU A 101 8.00 -1.25 -2.23
N PRO A 102 8.50 -2.06 -3.17
CA PRO A 102 9.70 -1.71 -3.90
C PRO A 102 9.42 -0.50 -4.80
N VAL A 103 10.38 0.39 -4.89
CA VAL A 103 10.29 1.61 -5.71
C VAL A 103 11.42 1.65 -6.74
N GLY A 104 11.10 2.06 -7.95
CA GLY A 104 12.08 2.24 -9.01
C GLY A 104 13.04 3.40 -8.75
N HIS A 105 14.06 3.50 -9.59
CA HIS A 105 14.97 4.63 -9.57
C HIS A 105 14.29 5.89 -10.11
N PRO A 106 14.46 7.06 -9.49
CA PRO A 106 14.05 8.31 -10.09
C PRO A 106 14.90 8.56 -11.35
N GLY A 107 14.23 8.96 -12.43
CA GLY A 107 14.87 9.29 -13.71
C GLY A 107 14.71 8.23 -14.81
N GLY A 108 15.28 8.46 -15.99
CA GLY A 108 15.11 7.65 -17.19
C GLY A 108 15.51 6.18 -17.06
N VAL A 109 16.27 5.83 -16.04
CA VAL A 109 16.60 4.44 -15.67
C VAL A 109 15.33 3.69 -15.18
N GLY A 110 14.35 4.38 -14.61
CA GLY A 110 13.07 3.79 -14.20
C GLY A 110 12.26 3.25 -15.38
N LEU A 111 12.32 3.91 -16.54
CA LEU A 111 11.68 3.44 -17.77
C LEU A 111 12.34 2.17 -18.32
N LEU A 112 13.68 2.08 -18.23
CA LEU A 112 14.42 0.88 -18.63
C LEU A 112 14.14 -0.30 -17.71
N THR A 113 13.95 -0.07 -16.40
CA THR A 113 13.61 -1.14 -15.45
C THR A 113 12.17 -1.63 -15.60
N ALA A 114 11.23 -0.76 -15.97
CA ALA A 114 9.87 -1.19 -16.31
C ALA A 114 9.86 -2.11 -17.55
N SER A 115 10.74 -1.84 -18.53
CA SER A 115 10.90 -2.68 -19.72
C SER A 115 11.70 -3.96 -19.42
N LEU A 116 12.71 -3.91 -18.54
CA LEU A 116 13.52 -5.08 -18.16
C LEU A 116 12.76 -6.03 -17.22
N GLY A 117 11.78 -5.55 -16.46
CA GLY A 117 10.94 -6.39 -15.60
C GLY A 117 10.18 -7.47 -16.37
N SER A 118 9.87 -7.22 -17.65
CA SER A 118 9.24 -8.22 -18.52
C SER A 118 10.21 -9.32 -18.99
N TRP A 119 11.52 -9.10 -18.89
CA TRP A 119 12.55 -10.05 -19.34
C TRP A 119 13.07 -10.95 -18.22
N LEU A 120 12.87 -10.59 -16.96
CA LEU A 120 13.27 -11.41 -15.83
C LEU A 120 12.16 -12.39 -15.47
N PRO A 121 12.42 -13.70 -15.48
CA PRO A 121 11.44 -14.70 -15.06
C PRO A 121 10.92 -14.36 -13.66
N GLY A 122 9.60 -14.30 -13.50
CA GLY A 122 8.95 -14.00 -12.22
C GLY A 122 8.73 -12.50 -11.91
N MET A 123 9.23 -11.58 -12.74
CA MET A 123 8.97 -10.14 -12.59
C MET A 123 7.97 -9.59 -13.62
N ALA A 124 7.47 -10.45 -14.50
CA ALA A 124 6.43 -10.08 -15.46
C ALA A 124 5.18 -9.57 -14.72
N GLY A 125 4.67 -8.40 -15.12
CA GLY A 125 3.51 -7.78 -14.49
C GLY A 125 3.83 -6.92 -13.25
N LEU A 126 5.11 -6.75 -12.87
CA LEU A 126 5.49 -5.84 -11.80
C LEU A 126 5.78 -4.44 -12.34
N HIS A 127 5.18 -3.44 -11.73
CA HIS A 127 5.29 -2.04 -12.15
C HIS A 127 6.17 -1.23 -11.19
N LEU A 128 7.47 -1.47 -11.19
CA LEU A 128 8.44 -0.86 -10.26
C LEU A 128 8.64 0.66 -10.43
N GLY A 129 8.19 1.24 -11.54
CA GLY A 129 8.33 2.67 -11.83
C GLY A 129 7.22 3.56 -11.25
N ARG A 130 6.27 3.01 -10.50
CA ARG A 130 5.12 3.75 -9.98
C ARG A 130 5.49 4.54 -8.72
N ASP A 131 4.97 5.76 -8.63
CA ASP A 131 5.06 6.58 -7.40
C ASP A 131 3.88 6.24 -6.48
N VAL A 132 4.05 5.19 -5.67
CA VAL A 132 3.04 4.74 -4.71
C VAL A 132 2.64 5.84 -3.73
N PRO A 133 3.57 6.60 -3.10
CA PRO A 133 3.21 7.70 -2.22
C PRO A 133 2.38 8.80 -2.88
N ALA A 134 2.69 9.18 -4.13
CA ALA A 134 1.90 10.17 -4.86
C ALA A 134 0.50 9.63 -5.17
N THR A 135 0.39 8.36 -5.58
CA THR A 135 -0.90 7.75 -5.88
C THR A 135 -1.77 7.61 -4.62
N VAL A 136 -1.17 7.26 -3.46
CA VAL A 136 -1.88 7.23 -2.17
C VAL A 136 -2.48 8.60 -1.85
N ARG A 137 -1.72 9.68 -2.02
CA ARG A 137 -2.24 11.05 -1.80
C ARG A 137 -3.37 11.40 -2.78
N ALA A 138 -3.29 10.94 -4.02
CA ALA A 138 -4.32 11.19 -5.04
C ALA A 138 -5.68 10.55 -4.69
N THR A 139 -5.71 9.53 -3.80
CA THR A 139 -6.97 8.95 -3.29
C THR A 139 -7.57 9.71 -2.10
N GLY A 140 -7.00 10.85 -1.71
CA GLY A 140 -7.48 11.64 -0.58
C GLY A 140 -6.96 11.18 0.78
N LEU A 141 -6.11 10.14 0.83
CA LEU A 141 -5.46 9.73 2.07
C LEU A 141 -4.31 10.66 2.42
N THR A 142 -4.14 10.93 3.71
CA THR A 142 -3.02 11.70 4.23
C THR A 142 -1.87 10.78 4.60
N VAL A 143 -0.72 10.92 3.93
CA VAL A 143 0.50 10.21 4.29
C VAL A 143 1.08 10.85 5.55
N VAL A 144 1.04 10.11 6.66
CA VAL A 144 1.48 10.58 8.00
C VAL A 144 2.89 10.15 8.34
N ASP A 145 3.36 9.05 7.71
CA ASP A 145 4.74 8.59 7.84
C ASP A 145 5.24 8.02 6.53
N LEU A 146 6.51 8.25 6.20
CA LEU A 146 7.13 7.76 4.99
C LEU A 146 8.64 7.56 5.20
N GLU A 147 9.05 6.31 5.18
CA GLU A 147 10.45 5.90 5.22
C GLU A 147 10.88 5.34 3.86
N ARG A 148 12.07 5.71 3.41
CA ARG A 148 12.74 5.07 2.26
C ARG A 148 13.93 4.29 2.78
N PHE A 149 14.03 3.03 2.38
CA PHE A 149 15.12 2.19 2.79
C PHE A 149 15.70 1.38 1.63
N THR A 150 16.89 0.84 1.85
CA THR A 150 17.62 0.04 0.86
C THR A 150 17.93 -1.32 1.41
N VAL A 151 17.65 -2.36 0.63
CA VAL A 151 18.00 -3.74 0.97
C VAL A 151 19.22 -4.16 0.15
N PRO A 152 20.28 -4.67 0.78
CA PRO A 152 21.45 -5.22 0.08
C PRO A 152 21.04 -6.46 -0.72
N THR A 153 21.04 -6.35 -2.05
CA THR A 153 20.75 -7.46 -2.95
C THR A 153 21.44 -7.26 -4.30
N ALA A 154 21.81 -8.36 -4.96
CA ALA A 154 22.30 -8.33 -6.32
C ALA A 154 21.20 -7.96 -7.34
N MET A 155 19.93 -8.19 -7.01
CA MET A 155 18.80 -7.80 -7.86
C MET A 155 18.55 -6.28 -7.74
N TRP A 156 19.24 -5.54 -8.57
CA TRP A 156 19.22 -4.07 -8.57
C TRP A 156 17.83 -3.43 -8.57
N PRO A 157 16.79 -3.91 -9.30
CA PRO A 157 15.46 -3.31 -9.27
C PRO A 157 14.76 -3.41 -7.91
N LEU A 158 15.15 -4.38 -7.06
CA LEU A 158 14.58 -4.65 -5.74
C LEU A 158 15.45 -4.14 -4.58
N ARG A 159 16.31 -3.15 -4.85
CA ARG A 159 17.17 -2.57 -3.81
C ARG A 159 16.47 -1.50 -2.97
N ARG A 160 15.57 -0.75 -3.57
CA ARG A 160 14.92 0.40 -2.92
C ARG A 160 13.48 0.11 -2.60
N PHE A 161 13.11 0.48 -1.42
CA PHE A 161 11.75 0.31 -0.90
C PHE A 161 11.25 1.60 -0.29
N VAL A 162 9.94 1.71 -0.24
CA VAL A 162 9.22 2.66 0.57
C VAL A 162 8.35 1.92 1.58
N GLN A 163 8.35 2.38 2.81
CA GLN A 163 7.35 2.05 3.80
C GLN A 163 6.58 3.33 4.09
N LEU A 164 5.26 3.27 4.04
CA LEU A 164 4.43 4.41 4.39
C LEU A 164 3.25 3.98 5.26
N ARG A 165 2.78 4.95 6.06
CA ARG A 165 1.50 4.93 6.72
C ARG A 165 0.69 6.10 6.22
N ALA A 166 -0.53 5.84 5.80
CA ALA A 166 -1.49 6.86 5.42
C ALA A 166 -2.79 6.67 6.19
N THR A 167 -3.48 7.75 6.50
CA THR A 167 -4.74 7.70 7.25
C THR A 167 -5.84 8.43 6.50
N ARG A 168 -7.08 7.96 6.70
CA ARG A 168 -8.28 8.63 6.25
C ARG A 168 -8.72 9.60 7.35
N LEU A 169 -8.37 10.87 7.20
CA LEU A 169 -8.79 11.89 8.17
C LEU A 169 -10.30 12.13 8.09
N SER A 170 -10.93 12.31 9.25
CA SER A 170 -12.28 12.86 9.33
C SER A 170 -12.27 14.23 8.65
N SER A 171 -13.13 14.45 7.67
CA SER A 171 -13.43 15.81 7.23
C SER A 171 -14.13 16.52 8.40
N VAL A 172 -13.36 17.23 9.20
CA VAL A 172 -13.95 18.16 10.17
C VAL A 172 -14.73 19.19 9.33
N PRO A 173 -16.05 19.26 9.43
CA PRO A 173 -16.79 20.31 8.73
C PRO A 173 -16.18 21.64 9.16
N ALA A 174 -15.75 22.45 8.19
CA ALA A 174 -15.27 23.79 8.46
C ALA A 174 -16.33 24.44 9.36
N ARG A 175 -15.92 24.84 10.57
CA ARG A 175 -16.78 25.44 11.57
C ARG A 175 -17.38 26.67 10.89
N GLY A 176 -18.67 26.56 10.52
CA GLY A 176 -19.39 27.63 9.85
C GLY A 176 -19.25 28.90 10.65
N ASP A 177 -18.93 29.95 9.96
CA ASP A 177 -18.86 31.32 10.46
C ASP A 177 -19.98 31.58 11.42
N GLY A 178 -19.62 32.00 12.65
CA GLY A 178 -20.57 32.40 13.66
C GLY A 178 -21.50 33.53 13.15
N PRO A 179 -22.71 33.64 13.68
CA PRO A 179 -23.66 34.61 13.22
C PRO A 179 -23.07 36.01 13.36
N THR A 180 -23.02 36.74 12.27
CA THR A 180 -22.74 38.18 12.24
C THR A 180 -23.83 38.87 13.04
N THR A 181 -23.52 39.27 14.26
CA THR A 181 -24.40 40.10 15.09
C THR A 181 -24.53 41.46 14.40
N GLY A 182 -25.63 41.64 13.69
CA GLY A 182 -26.03 42.93 13.16
C GLY A 182 -26.34 43.91 14.32
N VAL A 183 -25.48 44.88 14.50
CA VAL A 183 -25.75 46.05 15.32
C VAL A 183 -26.73 46.91 14.54
N VAL A 184 -27.98 46.99 15.04
CA VAL A 184 -28.98 48.01 14.61
C VAL A 184 -28.77 49.22 15.50
N THR A 185 -28.49 50.35 14.90
CA THR A 185 -28.55 51.69 15.50
C THR A 185 -29.88 52.31 15.14
#